data_34f8187dd89073ed5778f99217ec1391
#
_entry.id   34f8187dd89073ed5778f99217ec1391
#
_cell.length_a   1.000
_cell.length_b   1.000
_cell.length_c   1.000
_cell.angle_alpha   90.00
_cell.angle_beta   90.00
_cell.angle_gamma   90.00
#
_symmetry.space_group_name_H-M   'P 1'
#
loop_
_entity.id
_entity.type
_entity.pdbx_description
1 polymer ?
#
loop_
_entity_poly.entity_id
_entity_poly.type
_entity_poly.pdbx_seq_one_letter_code
_entity_poly.pdbx_strand_id
1 'polypeptide(L)'
;MIINKQGEKCLCSNGVEYIIGEEVIGTENGDYEGLIGRIYEIRIGEADKETDNDTSDFYCTFEPPILEPDIRKLEERFSQIYGSPKSLNDICLDSVILAPDMVKPVSSIEDEAKECNVYVLEEDWAANDDYGHDVDIFTDLNSAKISMLKQLKKEMKDG
;
A
#
# COMPACT_ATOMS: atom_id res chain seq x y z
N MET A 1 13.49 10.08 24.35
CA MET A 1 12.26 9.55 25.01
C MET A 1 11.90 8.24 24.33
N ILE A 2 11.44 7.24 25.08
CA ILE A 2 11.02 5.93 24.51
C ILE A 2 9.51 5.79 24.71
N ILE A 3 8.81 5.43 23.63
CA ILE A 3 7.38 5.19 23.58
C ILE A 3 7.18 3.75 23.14
N ASN A 4 6.63 2.88 23.95
CA ASN A 4 6.50 1.45 23.68
C ASN A 4 5.25 0.78 24.27
N LYS A 5 4.34 1.55 24.86
CA LYS A 5 3.09 0.99 25.37
C LYS A 5 2.04 0.93 24.28
N GLN A 6 1.37 -0.21 24.16
CA GLN A 6 0.27 -0.39 23.22
C GLN A 6 -0.75 0.75 23.28
N GLY A 7 -1.07 1.35 22.14
CA GLY A 7 -2.00 2.48 22.03
C GLY A 7 -1.40 3.85 22.37
N GLU A 8 -0.14 3.92 22.78
CA GLU A 8 0.55 5.20 23.00
C GLU A 8 0.79 5.91 21.66
N LYS A 9 0.63 7.24 21.64
CA LYS A 9 0.67 8.06 20.43
C LYS A 9 1.94 8.86 20.34
N CYS A 10 2.44 9.02 19.10
CA CYS A 10 3.55 9.89 18.76
C CYS A 10 3.20 10.71 17.52
N LEU A 11 3.38 12.02 17.59
CA LEU A 11 3.25 12.92 16.45
C LEU A 11 4.65 13.26 15.93
N CYS A 12 4.89 13.04 14.65
CA CYS A 12 6.13 13.39 14.01
C CYS A 12 6.12 14.78 13.36
N SER A 13 7.28 15.31 13.03
CA SER A 13 7.44 16.65 12.45
C SER A 13 6.73 16.83 11.10
N ASN A 14 6.49 15.73 10.37
CA ASN A 14 5.71 15.69 9.13
C ASN A 14 4.18 15.78 9.35
N GLY A 15 3.71 15.91 10.61
CA GLY A 15 2.30 16.01 10.96
C GLY A 15 1.54 14.69 10.99
N VAL A 16 2.22 13.55 10.84
CA VAL A 16 1.61 12.23 10.91
C VAL A 16 1.61 11.73 12.35
N GLU A 17 0.45 11.27 12.84
CA GLU A 17 0.31 10.60 14.15
C GLU A 17 0.55 9.10 13.97
N TYR A 18 1.43 8.54 14.80
CA TYR A 18 1.71 7.11 14.87
C TYR A 18 1.29 6.57 16.23
N ILE A 19 0.73 5.36 16.22
CA ILE A 19 0.23 4.68 17.42
C ILE A 19 0.98 3.37 17.59
N ILE A 20 1.51 3.11 18.80
CA ILE A 20 2.19 1.84 19.08
C ILE A 20 1.21 0.67 18.93
N GLY A 21 1.61 -0.32 18.11
CA GLY A 21 0.82 -1.49 17.75
C GLY A 21 -0.10 -1.32 16.54
N GLU A 22 -0.17 -0.11 15.98
CA GLU A 22 -0.89 0.14 14.72
C GLU A 22 -0.18 -0.49 13.53
N GLU A 23 -0.97 -0.86 12.54
CA GLU A 23 -0.43 -1.34 11.26
C GLU A 23 0.13 -0.19 10.43
N VAL A 24 1.32 -0.44 9.89
CA VAL A 24 2.01 0.49 9.00
C VAL A 24 2.42 -0.23 7.72
N ILE A 25 2.62 0.54 6.66
CA ILE A 25 3.19 0.04 5.40
C ILE A 25 4.51 0.76 5.12
N GLY A 26 5.49 0.00 4.64
CA GLY A 26 6.76 0.58 4.17
C GLY A 26 6.54 1.47 2.94
N THR A 27 7.14 2.66 2.97
CA THR A 27 7.12 3.63 1.86
C THR A 27 8.26 3.39 0.87
N GLU A 28 8.22 4.08 -0.26
CA GLU A 28 9.28 4.08 -1.27
C GLU A 28 10.63 4.65 -0.77
N ASN A 29 10.62 5.37 0.35
CA ASN A 29 11.83 5.92 0.97
C ASN A 29 12.62 4.87 1.76
N GLY A 30 12.07 3.66 1.97
CA GLY A 30 12.69 2.59 2.74
C GLY A 30 12.83 1.28 1.98
N ASP A 31 13.68 0.41 2.50
CA ASP A 31 13.99 -0.88 1.87
C ASP A 31 12.82 -1.89 1.95
N TYR A 32 11.88 -1.65 2.86
CA TYR A 32 10.71 -2.49 3.14
C TYR A 32 9.43 -2.00 2.45
N GLU A 33 9.57 -1.24 1.36
CA GLU A 33 8.45 -0.71 0.57
C GLU A 33 7.39 -1.77 0.25
N GLY A 34 6.14 -1.45 0.57
CA GLY A 34 4.98 -2.28 0.30
C GLY A 34 4.73 -3.38 1.32
N LEU A 35 5.64 -3.62 2.28
CA LEU A 35 5.41 -4.59 3.35
C LEU A 35 4.55 -3.98 4.46
N ILE A 36 3.61 -4.78 4.96
CA ILE A 36 2.79 -4.44 6.11
C ILE A 36 3.52 -4.90 7.38
N GLY A 37 3.51 -4.05 8.39
CA GLY A 37 4.15 -4.30 9.66
C GLY A 37 3.45 -3.58 10.80
N ARG A 38 4.12 -3.57 11.97
CA ARG A 38 3.63 -2.87 13.17
C ARG A 38 4.79 -2.18 13.87
N ILE A 39 4.51 -1.00 14.39
CA ILE A 39 5.45 -0.28 15.26
C ILE A 39 5.29 -0.82 16.68
N TYR A 40 6.37 -1.29 17.29
CA TYR A 40 6.34 -1.73 18.67
C TYR A 40 7.10 -0.79 19.63
N GLU A 41 7.99 0.05 19.12
CA GLU A 41 8.72 1.05 19.91
C GLU A 41 9.06 2.26 19.04
N ILE A 42 9.01 3.46 19.61
CA ILE A 42 9.50 4.70 19.01
C ILE A 42 10.51 5.30 19.97
N ARG A 43 11.70 5.61 19.51
CA ARG A 43 12.72 6.35 20.22
C ARG A 43 12.84 7.73 19.63
N ILE A 44 12.50 8.73 20.43
CA ILE A 44 12.63 10.14 20.06
C ILE A 44 13.98 10.63 20.59
N GLY A 45 14.88 10.99 19.68
CA GLY A 45 16.14 11.66 19.99
C GLY A 45 15.91 13.11 20.46
N GLU A 46 17.00 13.75 20.93
CA GLU A 46 16.96 15.19 21.12
C GLU A 46 17.02 15.83 19.73
N ALA A 47 16.02 16.64 19.39
CA ALA A 47 15.99 17.36 18.12
C ALA A 47 17.26 18.21 18.00
N ASP A 48 18.02 17.98 16.94
CA ASP A 48 19.14 18.85 16.62
C ASP A 48 18.58 20.19 16.15
N LYS A 49 18.78 21.22 16.97
CA LYS A 49 18.23 22.56 16.76
C LYS A 49 18.76 23.24 15.50
N GLU A 50 19.80 22.67 14.87
CA GLU A 50 20.45 23.25 13.68
C GLU A 50 19.89 22.67 12.37
N THR A 51 19.30 21.44 12.36
CA THR A 51 18.91 20.75 11.13
C THR A 51 17.42 20.58 10.94
N ASP A 52 16.58 20.84 11.95
CA ASP A 52 15.13 20.61 11.93
C ASP A 52 14.72 19.19 11.49
N ASN A 53 15.65 18.23 11.58
CA ASN A 53 15.43 16.84 11.23
C ASN A 53 14.78 16.10 12.40
N ASP A 54 13.74 15.33 12.08
CA ASP A 54 13.14 14.40 13.02
C ASP A 54 14.14 13.27 13.30
N THR A 55 14.65 13.20 14.54
CA THR A 55 15.61 12.18 14.98
C THR A 55 14.93 10.97 15.59
N SER A 56 13.68 10.72 15.25
CA SER A 56 12.92 9.59 15.77
C SER A 56 13.27 8.29 15.04
N ASP A 57 13.54 7.24 15.80
CA ASP A 57 13.74 5.88 15.31
C ASP A 57 12.50 5.04 15.59
N PHE A 58 11.93 4.46 14.55
CA PHE A 58 10.79 3.55 14.63
C PHE A 58 11.27 2.11 14.59
N TYR A 59 10.92 1.35 15.60
CA TYR A 59 11.20 -0.07 15.70
C TYR A 59 9.96 -0.84 15.24
N CYS A 60 10.09 -1.52 14.11
CA CYS A 60 9.00 -2.19 13.42
C CYS A 60 9.25 -3.69 13.27
N THR A 61 8.17 -4.45 13.21
CA THR A 61 8.13 -5.84 12.75
C THR A 61 7.32 -5.87 11.46
N PHE A 62 7.82 -6.53 10.42
CA PHE A 62 7.11 -6.71 9.16
C PHE A 62 6.64 -8.14 8.98
N GLU A 63 5.50 -8.32 8.33
CA GLU A 63 5.02 -9.62 7.91
C GLU A 63 5.75 -10.07 6.64
N PRO A 64 6.21 -11.33 6.57
CA PRO A 64 6.83 -11.83 5.35
C PRO A 64 5.83 -11.87 4.21
N PRO A 65 6.21 -11.49 2.97
CA PRO A 65 5.34 -11.62 1.82
C PRO A 65 5.00 -13.10 1.55
N ILE A 66 3.77 -13.36 1.12
CA ILE A 66 3.26 -14.71 0.87
C ILE A 66 3.36 -15.06 -0.62
N LEU A 67 3.19 -14.06 -1.49
CA LEU A 67 3.19 -14.29 -2.93
C LEU A 67 4.61 -14.37 -3.48
N GLU A 68 4.88 -15.37 -4.29
CA GLU A 68 6.19 -15.62 -4.90
C GLU A 68 6.79 -14.40 -5.64
N PRO A 69 6.01 -13.62 -6.42
CA PRO A 69 6.53 -12.41 -7.06
C PRO A 69 7.01 -11.35 -6.06
N ASP A 70 6.33 -11.20 -4.92
CA ASP A 70 6.68 -10.22 -3.89
C ASP A 70 7.91 -10.66 -3.11
N ILE A 71 8.05 -11.98 -2.85
CA ILE A 71 9.24 -12.57 -2.25
C ILE A 71 10.46 -12.27 -3.13
N ARG A 72 10.40 -12.58 -4.42
CA ARG A 72 11.50 -12.32 -5.36
C ARG A 72 11.87 -10.85 -5.44
N LYS A 73 10.87 -9.96 -5.49
CA LYS A 73 11.10 -8.52 -5.53
C LYS A 73 11.83 -8.03 -4.28
N LEU A 74 11.48 -8.56 -3.12
CA LEU A 74 12.15 -8.25 -1.85
C LEU A 74 13.59 -8.79 -1.84
N GLU A 75 13.80 -10.05 -2.23
CA GLU A 75 15.11 -10.69 -2.30
C GLU A 75 16.05 -9.96 -3.28
N GLU A 76 15.56 -9.56 -4.46
CA GLU A 76 16.32 -8.78 -5.43
C GLU A 76 16.74 -7.42 -4.87
N ARG A 77 15.83 -6.69 -4.20
CA ARG A 77 16.10 -5.41 -3.58
C ARG A 77 17.21 -5.53 -2.54
N PHE A 78 17.09 -6.46 -1.61
CA PHE A 78 18.09 -6.67 -0.57
C PHE A 78 19.41 -7.21 -1.13
N SER A 79 19.37 -8.03 -2.17
CA SER A 79 20.58 -8.47 -2.87
C SER A 79 21.35 -7.32 -3.51
N GLN A 80 20.64 -6.34 -4.07
CA GLN A 80 21.23 -5.13 -4.64
C GLN A 80 21.85 -4.24 -3.54
N ILE A 81 21.13 -4.02 -2.43
CA ILE A 81 21.60 -3.21 -1.32
C ILE A 81 22.89 -3.79 -0.70
N TYR A 82 22.92 -5.09 -0.49
CA TYR A 82 24.07 -5.75 0.16
C TYR A 82 25.17 -6.20 -0.82
N GLY A 83 24.94 -6.09 -2.13
CA GLY A 83 25.89 -6.53 -3.16
C GLY A 83 26.16 -8.03 -3.16
N SER A 84 25.28 -8.83 -2.58
CA SER A 84 25.35 -10.29 -2.50
C SER A 84 23.94 -10.90 -2.49
N PRO A 85 23.75 -12.11 -3.06
CA PRO A 85 22.44 -12.77 -3.07
C PRO A 85 21.88 -12.90 -1.67
N LYS A 86 20.62 -12.49 -1.49
CA LYS A 86 19.85 -12.60 -0.25
C LYS A 86 18.58 -13.39 -0.52
N SER A 87 18.27 -14.31 0.37
CA SER A 87 16.98 -15.00 0.42
C SER A 87 16.10 -14.35 1.50
N LEU A 88 14.80 -14.64 1.49
CA LEU A 88 13.87 -14.15 2.50
C LEU A 88 14.34 -14.44 3.93
N ASN A 89 14.99 -15.59 4.16
CA ASN A 89 15.54 -15.99 5.46
C ASN A 89 16.76 -15.13 5.90
N ASP A 90 17.42 -14.46 4.97
CA ASP A 90 18.56 -13.59 5.26
C ASP A 90 18.13 -12.13 5.51
N ILE A 91 16.84 -11.82 5.33
CA ILE A 91 16.29 -10.48 5.49
C ILE A 91 15.67 -10.36 6.88
N CYS A 92 16.13 -9.39 7.66
CA CYS A 92 15.55 -9.11 8.97
C CYS A 92 14.19 -8.46 8.79
N LEU A 93 13.13 -9.10 9.29
CA LEU A 93 11.77 -8.56 9.33
C LEU A 93 11.31 -8.22 10.75
N ASP A 94 12.00 -8.79 11.74
CA ASP A 94 11.76 -8.52 13.17
C ASP A 94 12.71 -7.44 13.66
N SER A 95 12.41 -6.48 14.39
CA SER A 95 13.32 -5.47 14.95
C SER A 95 14.00 -4.57 13.87
N VAL A 96 13.23 -4.16 12.87
CA VAL A 96 13.70 -3.23 11.85
C VAL A 96 13.63 -1.81 12.39
N ILE A 97 14.72 -1.04 12.21
CA ILE A 97 14.80 0.37 12.62
C ILE A 97 14.63 1.24 11.39
N LEU A 98 13.67 2.16 11.42
CA LEU A 98 13.30 3.01 10.28
C LEU A 98 13.12 4.47 10.73
N ALA A 99 13.38 5.39 9.81
CA ALA A 99 12.99 6.77 9.96
C ALA A 99 11.47 6.96 9.76
N PRO A 100 10.85 8.02 10.29
CA PRO A 100 9.41 8.25 10.18
C PRO A 100 8.86 8.30 8.77
N ASP A 101 9.64 8.77 7.78
CA ASP A 101 9.26 8.86 6.37
C ASP A 101 9.33 7.53 5.61
N MET A 102 9.95 6.51 6.22
CA MET A 102 10.08 5.16 5.64
C MET A 102 8.86 4.27 5.89
N VAL A 103 7.91 4.73 6.71
CA VAL A 103 6.64 4.03 7.00
C VAL A 103 5.50 5.03 7.07
N LYS A 104 4.29 4.55 6.81
CA LYS A 104 3.06 5.33 7.05
C LYS A 104 1.98 4.44 7.66
N PRO A 105 1.08 4.99 8.52
CA PRO A 105 -0.05 4.26 9.05
C PRO A 105 -0.95 3.75 7.92
N VAL A 106 -1.42 2.50 8.00
CA VAL A 106 -2.38 1.94 7.04
C VAL A 106 -3.68 2.73 7.05
N SER A 107 -4.13 3.18 8.22
CA SER A 107 -5.31 4.04 8.39
C SER A 107 -5.23 5.33 7.56
N SER A 108 -4.04 5.93 7.41
CA SER A 108 -3.87 7.13 6.60
C SER A 108 -4.04 6.89 5.10
N ILE A 109 -3.83 5.65 4.63
CA ILE A 109 -4.02 5.27 3.23
C ILE A 109 -5.49 5.10 2.91
N GLU A 110 -6.27 4.57 3.85
CA GLU A 110 -7.72 4.44 3.71
C GLU A 110 -8.39 5.81 3.59
N ASP A 111 -7.88 6.81 4.28
CA ASP A 111 -8.33 8.20 4.17
C ASP A 111 -7.90 8.87 2.85
N GLU A 112 -6.75 8.48 2.29
CA GLU A 112 -6.27 8.94 0.98
C GLU A 112 -6.91 8.19 -0.19
N ALA A 113 -7.41 6.99 0.03
CA ALA A 113 -8.25 6.27 -0.92
C ALA A 113 -9.58 7.01 -1.05
N LYS A 114 -9.55 8.17 -1.73
CA LYS A 114 -10.74 8.85 -2.21
C LYS A 114 -11.63 7.81 -2.84
N GLU A 115 -12.93 7.88 -2.52
CA GLU A 115 -14.00 7.07 -3.11
C GLU A 115 -13.68 6.80 -4.58
N CYS A 116 -13.18 5.61 -4.84
CA CYS A 116 -12.96 5.18 -6.21
C CYS A 116 -14.34 4.78 -6.73
N ASN A 117 -14.99 5.71 -7.44
CA ASN A 117 -16.25 5.38 -8.10
C ASN A 117 -15.95 4.33 -9.16
N VAL A 118 -16.51 3.15 -8.97
CA VAL A 118 -16.47 2.08 -9.95
C VAL A 118 -17.78 2.07 -10.70
N TYR A 119 -17.72 2.17 -12.01
CA TYR A 119 -18.87 2.13 -12.90
C TYR A 119 -18.92 0.73 -13.52
N VAL A 120 -20.05 0.05 -13.32
CA VAL A 120 -20.27 -1.31 -13.83
C VAL A 120 -21.29 -1.22 -14.97
N LEU A 121 -20.94 -1.74 -16.13
CA LEU A 121 -21.82 -1.92 -17.25
C LEU A 121 -22.14 -3.42 -17.36
N GLU A 122 -23.40 -3.77 -17.18
CA GLU A 122 -23.88 -5.15 -17.30
C GLU A 122 -24.72 -5.27 -18.56
N GLU A 123 -24.50 -6.30 -19.35
CA GLU A 123 -25.22 -6.63 -20.55
C GLU A 123 -25.71 -8.08 -20.51
N ASP A 124 -27.03 -8.27 -20.56
CA ASP A 124 -27.65 -9.56 -20.75
C ASP A 124 -27.99 -9.72 -22.23
N TRP A 125 -27.52 -10.78 -22.84
CA TRP A 125 -27.87 -11.07 -24.25
C TRP A 125 -28.40 -12.47 -24.45
N ALA A 126 -29.31 -12.62 -25.45
CA ALA A 126 -29.89 -13.88 -25.87
C ALA A 126 -29.93 -13.96 -27.39
N ALA A 127 -29.40 -15.02 -27.96
CA ALA A 127 -29.42 -15.28 -29.41
C ALA A 127 -29.53 -16.78 -29.69
N ASN A 128 -30.52 -17.21 -30.49
CA ASN A 128 -30.65 -18.57 -30.99
C ASN A 128 -30.65 -19.67 -29.91
N ASP A 129 -31.42 -19.49 -28.83
CA ASP A 129 -31.46 -20.39 -27.66
C ASP A 129 -30.21 -20.39 -26.78
N ASP A 130 -29.26 -19.50 -27.07
CA ASP A 130 -28.11 -19.21 -26.22
C ASP A 130 -28.28 -17.85 -25.49
N TYR A 131 -27.76 -17.76 -24.29
CA TYR A 131 -27.81 -16.54 -23.50
C TYR A 131 -26.52 -16.36 -22.69
N GLY A 132 -26.13 -15.12 -22.46
CA GLY A 132 -24.95 -14.78 -21.74
C GLY A 132 -25.10 -13.48 -20.95
N HIS A 133 -24.14 -13.25 -20.10
CA HIS A 133 -24.03 -12.08 -19.27
C HIS A 133 -22.60 -11.56 -19.33
N ASP A 134 -22.41 -10.35 -19.79
CA ASP A 134 -21.13 -9.68 -19.86
C ASP A 134 -21.06 -8.54 -18.83
N VAL A 135 -19.91 -8.35 -18.19
CA VAL A 135 -19.69 -7.31 -17.19
C VAL A 135 -18.40 -6.57 -17.50
N ASP A 136 -18.52 -5.29 -17.75
CA ASP A 136 -17.38 -4.39 -17.91
C ASP A 136 -17.25 -3.44 -16.70
N ILE A 137 -16.04 -3.25 -16.20
CA ILE A 137 -15.75 -2.41 -15.05
C ILE A 137 -14.89 -1.21 -15.49
N PHE A 138 -15.31 0.00 -15.13
CA PHE A 138 -14.63 1.25 -15.48
C PHE A 138 -14.33 2.06 -14.22
N THR A 139 -13.19 2.75 -14.21
CA THR A 139 -12.79 3.65 -13.12
C THR A 139 -13.20 5.11 -13.38
N ASP A 140 -13.68 5.42 -14.58
CA ASP A 140 -14.20 6.74 -14.91
C ASP A 140 -15.52 6.64 -15.69
N LEU A 141 -16.40 7.60 -15.41
CA LEU A 141 -17.76 7.67 -15.98
C LEU A 141 -17.76 7.86 -17.51
N ASN A 142 -16.77 8.56 -18.05
CA ASN A 142 -16.73 8.85 -19.48
C ASN A 142 -16.41 7.59 -20.30
N SER A 143 -15.46 6.77 -19.83
CA SER A 143 -15.15 5.48 -20.43
C SER A 143 -16.34 4.54 -20.40
N ALA A 144 -17.07 4.47 -19.28
CA ALA A 144 -18.30 3.68 -19.16
C ALA A 144 -19.37 4.13 -20.16
N LYS A 145 -19.62 5.45 -20.27
CA LYS A 145 -20.59 6.01 -21.24
C LYS A 145 -20.19 5.75 -22.69
N ILE A 146 -18.89 5.86 -23.03
CA ILE A 146 -18.40 5.59 -24.39
C ILE A 146 -18.61 4.10 -24.74
N SER A 147 -18.34 3.19 -23.82
CA SER A 147 -18.57 1.76 -24.04
C SER A 147 -20.03 1.46 -24.25
N MET A 148 -20.90 1.96 -23.39
CA MET A 148 -22.37 1.84 -23.52
C MET A 148 -22.87 2.35 -24.87
N LEU A 149 -22.41 3.53 -25.32
CA LEU A 149 -22.80 4.10 -26.62
C LEU A 149 -22.31 3.24 -27.80
N LYS A 150 -21.14 2.61 -27.69
CA LYS A 150 -20.64 1.69 -28.72
C LYS A 150 -21.49 0.42 -28.81
N GLN A 151 -21.89 -0.14 -27.69
CA GLN A 151 -22.78 -1.31 -27.64
C GLN A 151 -24.14 -0.99 -28.27
N LEU A 152 -24.81 0.08 -27.87
CA LEU A 152 -26.07 0.52 -28.43
C LEU A 152 -26.01 0.76 -29.96
N LYS A 153 -24.92 1.34 -30.47
CA LYS A 153 -24.74 1.55 -31.92
C LYS A 153 -24.53 0.22 -32.66
N LYS A 154 -23.95 -0.78 -32.04
CA LYS A 154 -23.79 -2.11 -32.62
C LYS A 154 -25.14 -2.79 -32.74
N GLU A 155 -25.93 -2.80 -31.68
CA GLU A 155 -27.28 -3.39 -31.68
C GLU A 155 -28.21 -2.76 -32.72
N MET A 156 -28.13 -1.42 -32.88
CA MET A 156 -28.92 -0.70 -33.91
C MET A 156 -28.51 -1.01 -35.35
N LYS A 157 -27.32 -1.57 -35.59
CA LYS A 157 -26.86 -1.97 -36.94
C LYS A 157 -27.19 -3.42 -37.27
N ASP A 158 -27.25 -4.26 -36.26
CA ASP A 158 -27.45 -5.70 -36.39
C ASP A 158 -28.96 -6.08 -36.29
N GLY A 159 -29.82 -5.16 -35.96
CA GLY A 159 -31.28 -5.26 -35.97
C GLY A 159 -31.92 -4.61 -37.19
#